data_06656a7ace606b1bcbe816a20d69b41b
#
_entry.id   06656a7ace606b1bcbe816a20d69b41b
#
_cell.length_a   1.000
_cell.length_b   1.000
_cell.length_c   1.000
_cell.angle_alpha   90.00
_cell.angle_beta   90.00
_cell.angle_gamma   90.00
#
_symmetry.space_group_name_H-M   'P 1'
#
loop_
_entity.id
_entity.type
_entity.pdbx_description
1 polymer ?
#
loop_
_entity_poly.entity_id
_entity_poly.type
_entity_poly.pdbx_seq_one_letter_code
_entity_poly.pdbx_strand_id
1 'polypeptide(L)'
;FFASTTHPYAEKQVSPLIAAALDLRRDVLTFDLANSLRSGTLALRAALDMVKSGSIKQALVVAADIRLGKPRSVLEASFGEGAAALLVGSSKPLATIEDSYSISDDVLDLWRSPKDGFVRSWEDRFAIERGYARVVREAVAGILQKHKLTPKDFQSLVLYAPDARRHAEMVRTLGFDPKTQVPDAMFNVMGNTGTAFAPMLLISVLEKAKAGDRMLLVNYGNGADALIVRATDAIGSFKPKLGVAGHIQSKKLM
;
A
#
# COMPACT_ATOMS: atom_id res chain seq x y z
N PHE A 1 -3.30 -9.92 -10.46
CA PHE A 1 -4.33 -9.26 -9.65
C PHE A 1 -4.13 -7.76 -9.76
N PHE A 2 -5.21 -7.01 -9.90
CA PHE A 2 -5.15 -5.56 -10.01
C PHE A 2 -5.97 -4.91 -8.88
N ALA A 3 -5.41 -3.91 -8.24
CA ALA A 3 -6.04 -3.19 -7.14
C ALA A 3 -6.10 -1.69 -7.45
N SER A 4 -7.30 -1.11 -7.40
CA SER A 4 -7.51 0.32 -7.70
C SER A 4 -8.82 0.84 -7.12
N THR A 5 -8.87 2.12 -6.81
CA THR A 5 -10.11 2.88 -6.58
C THR A 5 -10.54 3.66 -7.82
N THR A 6 -9.73 3.63 -8.88
CA THR A 6 -9.94 4.42 -10.11
C THR A 6 -9.96 3.56 -11.37
N HIS A 7 -10.73 2.44 -11.31
CA HIS A 7 -10.94 1.59 -12.46
C HIS A 7 -11.52 2.40 -13.63
N PRO A 8 -10.99 2.23 -14.86
CA PRO A 8 -11.48 2.98 -16.02
C PRO A 8 -12.85 2.52 -16.51
N TYR A 9 -13.28 1.34 -16.09
CA TYR A 9 -14.58 0.76 -16.47
C TYR A 9 -15.41 0.45 -15.23
N ALA A 10 -16.72 0.69 -15.29
CA ALA A 10 -17.65 0.27 -14.25
C ALA A 10 -17.87 -1.26 -14.28
N GLU A 11 -17.79 -1.86 -15.48
CA GLU A 11 -17.98 -3.29 -15.70
C GLU A 11 -17.00 -3.77 -16.79
N LYS A 12 -15.83 -4.15 -16.38
CA LYS A 12 -14.76 -4.84 -17.13
C LYS A 12 -13.51 -4.93 -16.27
N GLN A 13 -12.92 -6.10 -16.19
CA GLN A 13 -11.65 -6.27 -15.50
C GLN A 13 -10.49 -5.59 -16.23
N VAL A 14 -9.58 -5.00 -15.45
CA VAL A 14 -8.31 -4.41 -15.94
C VAL A 14 -7.18 -5.44 -15.92
N SER A 15 -7.19 -6.39 -14.99
CA SER A 15 -6.15 -7.42 -14.92
C SER A 15 -5.95 -8.23 -16.19
N PRO A 16 -6.97 -8.60 -17.01
CA PRO A 16 -6.73 -9.21 -18.31
C PRO A 16 -6.04 -8.28 -19.32
N LEU A 17 -6.31 -6.96 -19.25
CA LEU A 17 -5.62 -5.98 -20.08
C LEU A 17 -4.13 -5.91 -19.73
N ILE A 18 -3.81 -5.91 -18.43
CA ILE A 18 -2.42 -5.95 -17.94
C ILE A 18 -1.75 -7.26 -18.38
N ALA A 19 -2.44 -8.40 -18.25
CA ALA A 19 -1.92 -9.70 -18.65
C ALA A 19 -1.59 -9.72 -20.16
N ALA A 20 -2.47 -9.18 -21.00
CA ALA A 20 -2.24 -9.07 -22.44
C ALA A 20 -1.09 -8.11 -22.78
N ALA A 21 -1.00 -6.96 -22.11
CA ALA A 21 0.08 -5.99 -22.31
C ALA A 21 1.48 -6.55 -21.92
N LEU A 22 1.52 -7.50 -20.99
CA LEU A 22 2.73 -8.19 -20.55
C LEU A 22 2.98 -9.51 -21.30
N ASP A 23 2.19 -9.83 -22.33
CA ASP A 23 2.24 -11.07 -23.09
C ASP A 23 2.25 -12.32 -22.19
N LEU A 24 1.41 -12.31 -21.15
CA LEU A 24 1.26 -13.46 -20.25
C LEU A 24 0.43 -14.56 -20.94
N ARG A 25 0.63 -15.81 -20.50
CA ARG A 25 -0.17 -16.95 -20.96
C ARG A 25 -1.67 -16.66 -20.79
N ARG A 26 -2.49 -17.24 -21.66
CA ARG A 26 -3.96 -17.05 -21.60
C ARG A 26 -4.62 -17.84 -20.45
N ASP A 27 -3.98 -18.87 -19.96
CA ASP A 27 -4.44 -19.74 -18.88
C ASP A 27 -4.02 -19.21 -17.48
N VAL A 28 -4.10 -17.89 -17.28
CA VAL A 28 -3.84 -17.23 -16.00
C VAL A 28 -5.15 -16.81 -15.33
N LEU A 29 -5.21 -16.95 -13.99
CA LEU A 29 -6.30 -16.41 -13.21
C LEU A 29 -6.14 -14.89 -13.09
N THR A 30 -7.20 -14.16 -13.42
CA THR A 30 -7.24 -12.70 -13.30
C THR A 30 -8.42 -12.25 -12.45
N PHE A 31 -8.20 -11.28 -11.55
CA PHE A 31 -9.28 -10.57 -10.87
C PHE A 31 -8.83 -9.18 -10.39
N ASP A 32 -9.81 -8.29 -10.24
CA ASP A 32 -9.62 -6.94 -9.76
C ASP A 32 -10.20 -6.79 -8.36
N LEU A 33 -9.51 -6.03 -7.50
CA LEU A 33 -10.00 -5.58 -6.21
C LEU A 33 -10.22 -4.07 -6.27
N ALA A 34 -11.42 -3.64 -5.89
CA ALA A 34 -11.87 -2.26 -6.04
C ALA A 34 -12.32 -1.63 -4.73
N ASN A 35 -12.63 -0.34 -4.80
CA ASN A 35 -13.43 0.42 -3.83
C ASN A 35 -12.82 0.61 -2.43
N SER A 36 -11.55 0.34 -2.23
CA SER A 36 -10.86 0.64 -0.98
C SER A 36 -9.40 0.99 -1.22
N LEU A 37 -8.89 1.98 -0.50
CA LEU A 37 -7.47 2.34 -0.58
C LEU A 37 -6.53 1.22 -0.12
N ARG A 38 -7.02 0.27 0.68
CA ARG A 38 -6.25 -0.92 1.08
C ARG A 38 -6.40 -2.11 0.12
N SER A 39 -7.08 -1.95 -1.02
CA SER A 39 -7.19 -3.03 -2.02
C SER A 39 -5.84 -3.60 -2.45
N GLY A 40 -4.76 -2.79 -2.45
CA GLY A 40 -3.40 -3.27 -2.72
C GLY A 40 -2.87 -4.27 -1.69
N THR A 41 -3.06 -4.03 -0.39
CA THR A 41 -2.67 -4.97 0.67
C THR A 41 -3.60 -6.19 0.74
N LEU A 42 -4.88 -6.01 0.42
CA LEU A 42 -5.83 -7.13 0.31
C LEU A 42 -5.47 -8.05 -0.87
N ALA A 43 -5.11 -7.49 -2.03
CA ALA A 43 -4.63 -8.26 -3.18
C ALA A 43 -3.35 -9.02 -2.87
N LEU A 44 -2.39 -8.36 -2.17
CA LEU A 44 -1.17 -8.99 -1.70
C LEU A 44 -1.46 -10.16 -0.75
N ARG A 45 -2.37 -9.98 0.21
CA ARG A 45 -2.77 -11.04 1.15
C ARG A 45 -3.44 -12.20 0.42
N ALA A 46 -4.40 -11.94 -0.47
CA ALA A 46 -5.06 -12.98 -1.25
C ALA A 46 -4.05 -13.78 -2.09
N ALA A 47 -3.10 -13.10 -2.75
CA ALA A 47 -2.03 -13.75 -3.51
C ALA A 47 -1.16 -14.65 -2.65
N LEU A 48 -0.77 -14.20 -1.45
CA LEU A 48 0.01 -14.99 -0.49
C LEU A 48 -0.73 -16.24 -0.04
N ASP A 49 -2.01 -16.11 0.30
CA ASP A 49 -2.81 -17.24 0.76
C ASP A 49 -3.03 -18.28 -0.36
N MET A 50 -3.20 -17.82 -1.61
CA MET A 50 -3.30 -18.71 -2.77
C MET A 50 -1.97 -19.42 -3.09
N VAL A 51 -0.83 -18.73 -2.95
CA VAL A 51 0.50 -19.37 -3.10
C VAL A 51 0.76 -20.35 -1.96
N LYS A 52 0.45 -19.99 -0.71
CA LYS A 52 0.61 -20.88 0.46
C LYS A 52 -0.27 -22.12 0.39
N SER A 53 -1.49 -22.01 -0.12
CA SER A 53 -2.40 -23.15 -0.33
C SER A 53 -1.99 -24.04 -1.51
N GLY A 54 -1.05 -23.61 -2.32
CA GLY A 54 -0.64 -24.34 -3.55
C GLY A 54 -1.61 -24.17 -4.72
N SER A 55 -2.64 -23.35 -4.59
CA SER A 55 -3.62 -23.08 -5.67
C SER A 55 -2.96 -22.43 -6.89
N ILE A 56 -1.94 -21.61 -6.66
CA ILE A 56 -1.11 -20.98 -7.69
C ILE A 56 0.36 -21.04 -7.28
N LYS A 57 1.28 -21.02 -8.25
CA LYS A 57 2.72 -20.98 -7.99
C LYS A 57 3.23 -19.58 -7.71
N GLN A 58 2.68 -18.61 -8.41
CA GLN A 58 3.04 -17.20 -8.29
C GLN A 58 1.92 -16.30 -8.77
N ALA A 59 1.90 -15.06 -8.29
CA ALA A 59 0.96 -14.03 -8.68
C ALA A 59 1.68 -12.70 -8.89
N LEU A 60 1.31 -11.97 -9.94
CA LEU A 60 1.62 -10.55 -10.07
C LEU A 60 0.50 -9.74 -9.43
N VAL A 61 0.83 -8.96 -8.41
CA VAL A 61 -0.07 -8.00 -7.75
C VAL A 61 0.31 -6.61 -8.21
N VAL A 62 -0.63 -5.92 -8.84
CA VAL A 62 -0.46 -4.55 -9.31
C VAL A 62 -1.45 -3.64 -8.58
N ALA A 63 -0.96 -2.54 -8.04
CA ALA A 63 -1.79 -1.49 -7.45
C ALA A 63 -1.53 -0.18 -8.20
N ALA A 64 -2.60 0.52 -8.60
CA ALA A 64 -2.47 1.80 -9.30
C ALA A 64 -3.71 2.67 -9.09
N ASP A 65 -3.50 3.97 -8.92
CA ASP A 65 -4.58 4.95 -8.86
C ASP A 65 -4.22 6.25 -9.55
N ILE A 66 -5.25 6.89 -10.12
CA ILE A 66 -5.26 8.28 -10.60
C ILE A 66 -6.49 8.95 -9.98
N ARG A 67 -6.32 9.49 -8.77
CA ARG A 67 -7.43 10.08 -8.01
C ARG A 67 -7.51 11.58 -8.29
N LEU A 68 -8.72 12.08 -8.51
CA LEU A 68 -8.94 13.48 -8.79
C LEU A 68 -9.60 14.19 -7.60
N GLY A 69 -8.97 15.22 -7.08
CA GLY A 69 -9.56 16.18 -6.15
C GLY A 69 -10.31 17.28 -6.91
N LYS A 70 -11.34 17.84 -6.27
CA LYS A 70 -12.06 18.99 -6.84
C LYS A 70 -11.07 20.18 -7.03
N PRO A 71 -11.13 20.90 -8.15
CA PRO A 71 -10.28 22.07 -8.38
C PRO A 71 -10.25 23.06 -7.21
N ARG A 72 -9.05 23.48 -6.81
CA ARG A 72 -8.78 24.37 -5.66
C ARG A 72 -9.11 23.76 -4.28
N SER A 73 -9.24 22.45 -4.19
CA SER A 73 -9.41 21.75 -2.90
C SER A 73 -8.08 21.25 -2.33
N VAL A 74 -8.07 20.96 -1.03
CA VAL A 74 -6.93 20.31 -0.36
C VAL A 74 -6.63 18.95 -1.00
N LEU A 75 -7.65 18.23 -1.47
CA LEU A 75 -7.48 16.94 -2.11
C LEU A 75 -6.76 17.03 -3.46
N GLU A 76 -7.01 18.09 -4.25
CA GLU A 76 -6.28 18.34 -5.49
C GLU A 76 -4.77 18.54 -5.22
N ALA A 77 -4.45 19.32 -4.18
CA ALA A 77 -3.06 19.61 -3.81
C ALA A 77 -2.34 18.41 -3.18
N SER A 78 -3.07 17.44 -2.61
CA SER A 78 -2.49 16.30 -1.88
C SER A 78 -2.47 15.00 -2.67
N PHE A 79 -3.35 14.84 -3.66
CA PHE A 79 -3.38 13.62 -4.46
C PHE A 79 -2.24 13.57 -5.48
N GLY A 80 -1.80 12.36 -5.74
CA GLY A 80 -0.87 12.05 -6.80
C GLY A 80 -1.27 10.75 -7.50
N GLU A 81 -0.62 10.46 -8.60
CA GLU A 81 -0.79 9.23 -9.34
C GLU A 81 0.41 8.31 -9.13
N GLY A 82 0.18 7.02 -9.15
CA GLY A 82 1.26 6.07 -8.99
C GLY A 82 0.83 4.64 -9.24
N ALA A 83 1.83 3.80 -9.45
CA ALA A 83 1.64 2.36 -9.60
C ALA A 83 2.77 1.60 -8.92
N ALA A 84 2.45 0.42 -8.41
CA ALA A 84 3.40 -0.52 -7.84
C ALA A 84 3.04 -1.94 -8.30
N ALA A 85 4.06 -2.78 -8.48
CA ALA A 85 3.87 -4.18 -8.80
C ALA A 85 4.75 -5.05 -7.93
N LEU A 86 4.19 -6.14 -7.40
CA LEU A 86 4.86 -7.12 -6.56
C LEU A 86 4.64 -8.51 -7.15
N LEU A 87 5.72 -9.25 -7.38
CA LEU A 87 5.65 -10.65 -7.73
C LEU A 87 5.66 -11.49 -6.45
N VAL A 88 4.58 -12.21 -6.20
CA VAL A 88 4.40 -13.08 -5.03
C VAL A 88 4.65 -14.53 -5.44
N GLY A 89 5.47 -15.24 -4.69
CA GLY A 89 5.80 -16.63 -4.97
C GLY A 89 6.63 -17.25 -3.84
N SER A 90 6.88 -18.53 -3.90
CA SER A 90 7.64 -19.27 -2.87
C SER A 90 9.13 -19.45 -3.18
N SER A 91 9.57 -19.18 -4.43
CA SER A 91 10.96 -19.41 -4.83
C SER A 91 11.84 -18.20 -4.54
N LYS A 92 12.77 -18.34 -3.57
CA LYS A 92 13.75 -17.33 -3.18
C LYS A 92 13.16 -15.92 -2.99
N PRO A 93 12.14 -15.76 -2.12
CA PRO A 93 11.49 -14.47 -1.92
C PRO A 93 12.50 -13.47 -1.33
N LEU A 94 12.43 -12.20 -1.77
CA LEU A 94 13.23 -11.11 -1.20
C LEU A 94 12.80 -10.74 0.21
N ALA A 95 11.52 -10.90 0.47
CA ALA A 95 10.92 -10.72 1.79
C ALA A 95 9.76 -11.70 1.98
N THR A 96 9.43 -12.00 3.23
CA THR A 96 8.29 -12.81 3.64
C THR A 96 7.32 -11.98 4.46
N ILE A 97 6.04 -12.31 4.40
CA ILE A 97 5.04 -11.79 5.33
C ILE A 97 4.86 -12.82 6.44
N GLU A 98 5.30 -12.48 7.66
CA GLU A 98 5.25 -13.36 8.82
C GLU A 98 3.79 -13.52 9.29
N ASP A 99 3.06 -12.41 9.40
CA ASP A 99 1.65 -12.39 9.77
C ASP A 99 0.98 -11.07 9.41
N SER A 100 -0.35 -11.01 9.59
CA SER A 100 -1.16 -9.82 9.38
C SER A 100 -2.28 -9.74 10.40
N TYR A 101 -2.76 -8.50 10.62
CA TYR A 101 -3.92 -8.18 11.43
C TYR A 101 -4.76 -7.14 10.70
N SER A 102 -6.05 -7.38 10.57
CA SER A 102 -6.97 -6.52 9.83
C SER A 102 -8.13 -6.07 10.70
N ILE A 103 -8.48 -4.79 10.60
CA ILE A 103 -9.68 -4.19 11.16
C ILE A 103 -10.58 -3.80 9.99
N SER A 104 -11.85 -4.18 10.05
CA SER A 104 -12.89 -3.67 9.16
C SER A 104 -13.71 -2.62 9.89
N ASP A 105 -13.95 -1.49 9.24
CA ASP A 105 -14.73 -0.40 9.82
C ASP A 105 -15.44 0.40 8.72
N ASP A 106 -16.71 0.66 8.92
CA ASP A 106 -17.54 1.43 8.00
C ASP A 106 -17.57 2.90 8.44
N VAL A 107 -16.56 3.65 8.00
CA VAL A 107 -16.50 5.10 8.16
C VAL A 107 -16.54 5.78 6.81
N LEU A 108 -17.55 6.62 6.60
CA LEU A 108 -17.66 7.43 5.39
C LEU A 108 -16.72 8.64 5.51
N ASP A 109 -15.46 8.46 5.17
CA ASP A 109 -14.41 9.51 5.19
C ASP A 109 -14.18 10.11 3.80
N LEU A 110 -13.82 9.28 2.84
CA LEU A 110 -13.62 9.62 1.45
C LEU A 110 -14.42 8.66 0.57
N TRP A 111 -15.13 9.20 -0.41
CA TRP A 111 -15.88 8.37 -1.35
C TRP A 111 -15.98 9.01 -2.73
N ARG A 112 -16.35 8.21 -3.70
CA ARG A 112 -16.71 8.65 -5.05
C ARG A 112 -17.77 7.71 -5.62
N SER A 113 -18.95 8.23 -5.91
CA SER A 113 -19.98 7.48 -6.62
C SER A 113 -19.71 7.48 -8.14
N PRO A 114 -20.37 6.61 -8.93
CA PRO A 114 -20.19 6.60 -10.38
C PRO A 114 -20.51 7.92 -11.09
N LYS A 115 -21.31 8.78 -10.45
CA LYS A 115 -21.69 10.11 -10.98
C LYS A 115 -20.72 11.22 -10.57
N ASP A 116 -19.77 10.93 -9.67
CA ASP A 116 -18.82 11.93 -9.18
C ASP A 116 -17.56 11.97 -10.04
N GLY A 117 -17.24 13.14 -10.59
CA GLY A 117 -15.98 13.36 -11.29
C GLY A 117 -14.77 13.47 -10.34
N PHE A 118 -15.02 13.79 -9.07
CA PHE A 118 -13.99 14.03 -8.06
C PHE A 118 -14.28 13.25 -6.78
N VAL A 119 -13.21 12.92 -6.04
CA VAL A 119 -13.35 12.35 -4.70
C VAL A 119 -14.02 13.36 -3.78
N ARG A 120 -14.99 12.91 -3.02
CA ARG A 120 -15.66 13.65 -1.96
C ARG A 120 -15.06 13.28 -0.61
N SER A 121 -15.11 14.19 0.33
CA SER A 121 -14.73 13.97 1.73
C SER A 121 -15.86 14.38 2.65
N TRP A 122 -15.95 13.70 3.80
CA TRP A 122 -16.70 14.21 4.93
C TRP A 122 -15.92 15.33 5.64
N GLU A 123 -16.37 15.75 6.80
CA GLU A 123 -15.66 16.71 7.64
C GLU A 123 -14.31 16.13 8.06
N ASP A 124 -13.22 16.91 7.84
CA ASP A 124 -11.83 16.43 7.94
C ASP A 124 -11.50 15.87 9.33
N ARG A 125 -11.90 16.57 10.39
CA ARG A 125 -11.63 16.14 11.76
C ARG A 125 -12.31 14.82 12.08
N PHE A 126 -13.56 14.65 11.67
CA PHE A 126 -14.29 13.39 11.86
C PHE A 126 -13.62 12.24 11.07
N ALA A 127 -13.30 12.47 9.80
CA ALA A 127 -12.67 11.48 8.95
C ALA A 127 -11.31 11.02 9.52
N ILE A 128 -10.53 11.94 10.09
CA ILE A 128 -9.24 11.63 10.68
C ILE A 128 -9.38 10.96 12.05
N GLU A 129 -10.13 11.54 12.98
CA GLU A 129 -10.20 11.03 14.36
C GLU A 129 -10.98 9.72 14.47
N ARG A 130 -12.14 9.63 13.80
CA ARG A 130 -13.04 8.46 13.86
C ARG A 130 -12.71 7.39 12.85
N GLY A 131 -12.21 7.79 11.69
CA GLY A 131 -11.74 6.87 10.66
C GLY A 131 -10.26 6.52 10.84
N TYR A 132 -9.40 7.24 10.13
CA TYR A 132 -7.99 6.91 9.97
C TYR A 132 -7.24 6.65 11.30
N ALA A 133 -7.23 7.62 12.20
CA ALA A 133 -6.37 7.54 13.39
C ALA A 133 -6.78 6.41 14.35
N ARG A 134 -8.08 6.15 14.48
CA ARG A 134 -8.58 5.11 15.36
C ARG A 134 -8.22 3.72 14.84
N VAL A 135 -8.60 3.40 13.60
CA VAL A 135 -8.43 2.04 13.08
C VAL A 135 -6.97 1.67 12.81
N VAL A 136 -6.13 2.65 12.44
CA VAL A 136 -4.68 2.44 12.29
C VAL A 136 -4.05 2.06 13.62
N ARG A 137 -4.38 2.78 14.70
CA ARG A 137 -3.89 2.45 16.05
C ARG A 137 -4.35 1.06 16.50
N GLU A 138 -5.62 0.74 16.27
CA GLU A 138 -6.19 -0.56 16.63
C GLU A 138 -5.50 -1.70 15.86
N ALA A 139 -5.28 -1.55 14.55
CA ALA A 139 -4.62 -2.57 13.74
C ALA A 139 -3.16 -2.79 14.18
N VAL A 140 -2.43 -1.70 14.44
CA VAL A 140 -1.05 -1.80 14.93
C VAL A 140 -0.99 -2.39 16.33
N ALA A 141 -1.83 -1.94 17.25
CA ALA A 141 -1.89 -2.51 18.60
C ALA A 141 -2.22 -4.01 18.56
N GLY A 142 -3.18 -4.42 17.72
CA GLY A 142 -3.60 -5.81 17.57
C GLY A 142 -2.46 -6.71 17.09
N ILE A 143 -1.70 -6.32 16.07
CA ILE A 143 -0.60 -7.15 15.57
C ILE A 143 0.58 -7.18 16.55
N LEU A 144 0.91 -6.05 17.19
CA LEU A 144 1.96 -5.98 18.19
C LEU A 144 1.63 -6.87 19.41
N GLN A 145 0.41 -6.79 19.91
CA GLN A 145 -0.07 -7.62 21.03
C GLN A 145 -0.05 -9.13 20.67
N LYS A 146 -0.54 -9.49 19.47
CA LYS A 146 -0.58 -10.87 18.98
C LYS A 146 0.80 -11.51 18.99
N HIS A 147 1.85 -10.77 18.65
CA HIS A 147 3.22 -11.25 18.57
C HIS A 147 4.12 -10.86 19.74
N LYS A 148 3.58 -10.15 20.74
CA LYS A 148 4.34 -9.61 21.87
C LYS A 148 5.53 -8.75 21.42
N LEU A 149 5.32 -7.96 20.37
CA LEU A 149 6.30 -7.05 19.78
C LEU A 149 6.05 -5.61 20.22
N THR A 150 7.08 -4.80 20.07
CA THR A 150 7.08 -3.35 20.31
C THR A 150 7.57 -2.62 19.04
N PRO A 151 7.38 -1.31 18.89
CA PRO A 151 7.94 -0.55 17.78
C PRO A 151 9.46 -0.72 17.60
N LYS A 152 10.20 -0.99 18.68
CA LYS A 152 11.67 -1.20 18.66
C LYS A 152 12.09 -2.48 17.95
N ASP A 153 11.19 -3.43 17.76
CA ASP A 153 11.45 -4.70 17.08
C ASP A 153 11.43 -4.59 15.56
N PHE A 154 11.18 -3.38 15.02
CA PHE A 154 11.10 -3.09 13.61
C PHE A 154 12.19 -2.11 13.17
N GLN A 155 12.84 -2.40 12.04
CA GLN A 155 13.80 -1.50 11.39
C GLN A 155 13.08 -0.37 10.65
N SER A 156 11.87 -0.64 10.15
CA SER A 156 11.12 0.38 9.41
C SER A 156 9.61 0.27 9.60
N LEU A 157 8.96 1.43 9.63
CA LEU A 157 7.51 1.58 9.53
C LEU A 157 7.16 2.06 8.11
N VAL A 158 6.41 1.26 7.36
CA VAL A 158 5.80 1.62 6.08
C VAL A 158 4.34 1.96 6.36
N LEU A 159 4.02 3.24 6.42
CA LEU A 159 2.72 3.72 6.88
C LEU A 159 2.01 4.51 5.78
N TYR A 160 0.80 4.09 5.40
CA TYR A 160 -0.12 4.94 4.67
C TYR A 160 -0.63 6.07 5.55
N ALA A 161 -0.72 7.27 4.98
CA ALA A 161 -1.45 8.38 5.60
C ALA A 161 -2.11 9.25 4.52
N PRO A 162 -3.16 10.00 4.87
CA PRO A 162 -3.81 10.93 3.93
C PRO A 162 -2.87 12.03 3.41
N ASP A 163 -1.97 12.52 4.26
CA ASP A 163 -1.01 13.58 3.98
C ASP A 163 0.21 13.52 4.91
N ALA A 164 1.22 14.36 4.64
CA ALA A 164 2.47 14.39 5.39
C ALA A 164 2.28 14.75 6.88
N ARG A 165 1.35 15.63 7.20
CA ARG A 165 1.09 16.04 8.60
C ARG A 165 0.51 14.87 9.39
N ARG A 166 -0.52 14.19 8.86
CA ARG A 166 -1.14 13.02 9.49
C ARG A 166 -0.18 11.86 9.58
N HIS A 167 0.70 11.72 8.59
CA HIS A 167 1.79 10.74 8.66
C HIS A 167 2.70 10.98 9.85
N ALA A 168 3.23 12.20 10.01
CA ALA A 168 4.12 12.54 11.12
C ALA A 168 3.44 12.44 12.49
N GLU A 169 2.17 12.80 12.60
CA GLU A 169 1.36 12.65 13.82
C GLU A 169 1.18 11.17 14.19
N MET A 170 0.85 10.32 13.21
CA MET A 170 0.63 8.89 13.46
C MET A 170 1.91 8.16 13.80
N VAL A 171 3.03 8.44 13.14
CA VAL A 171 4.36 7.90 13.48
C VAL A 171 4.68 8.08 14.97
N ARG A 172 4.49 9.31 15.47
CA ARG A 172 4.72 9.63 16.90
C ARG A 172 3.74 8.90 17.80
N THR A 173 2.46 8.85 17.41
CA THR A 173 1.41 8.17 18.17
C THR A 173 1.68 6.67 18.31
N LEU A 174 2.22 6.05 17.27
CA LEU A 174 2.58 4.63 17.25
C LEU A 174 3.90 4.32 17.97
N GLY A 175 4.66 5.35 18.38
CA GLY A 175 5.90 5.18 19.14
C GLY A 175 7.12 4.79 18.30
N PHE A 176 7.10 5.05 16.99
CA PHE A 176 8.25 4.86 16.12
C PHE A 176 9.16 6.10 16.11
N ASP A 177 10.46 5.88 15.99
CA ASP A 177 11.42 6.97 15.84
C ASP A 177 11.38 7.51 14.39
N PRO A 178 10.97 8.79 14.21
CA PRO A 178 10.84 9.37 12.88
C PRO A 178 12.17 9.53 12.14
N LYS A 179 13.31 9.50 12.83
CA LYS A 179 14.62 9.69 12.22
C LYS A 179 15.26 8.40 11.72
N THR A 180 15.00 7.29 12.42
CA THR A 180 15.72 6.03 12.17
C THR A 180 14.82 4.93 11.62
N GLN A 181 13.51 4.97 11.91
CA GLN A 181 12.57 3.91 11.54
C GLN A 181 11.59 4.29 10.44
N VAL A 182 11.52 5.57 10.04
CA VAL A 182 10.51 6.03 9.10
C VAL A 182 11.15 6.52 7.81
N PRO A 183 10.90 5.83 6.69
CA PRO A 183 11.37 6.28 5.38
C PRO A 183 10.68 7.59 4.98
N ASP A 184 11.30 8.35 4.10
CA ASP A 184 10.61 9.47 3.45
C ASP A 184 9.37 8.95 2.72
N ALA A 185 8.21 9.44 3.12
CA ALA A 185 6.92 9.07 2.53
C ALA A 185 6.67 9.74 1.16
N MET A 186 7.58 10.58 0.71
CA MET A 186 7.63 11.18 -0.64
C MET A 186 6.38 11.99 -1.02
N PHE A 187 5.62 12.51 -0.05
CA PHE A 187 4.41 13.33 -0.31
C PHE A 187 4.70 14.54 -1.18
N ASN A 188 5.88 15.15 -1.02
CA ASN A 188 6.28 16.34 -1.79
C ASN A 188 6.57 16.08 -3.27
N VAL A 189 6.78 14.82 -3.66
CA VAL A 189 7.15 14.44 -5.03
C VAL A 189 6.14 13.51 -5.69
N MET A 190 5.40 12.72 -4.91
CA MET A 190 4.41 11.78 -5.43
C MET A 190 2.98 12.13 -5.03
N GLY A 191 2.79 12.87 -3.93
CA GLY A 191 1.46 13.02 -3.33
C GLY A 191 0.93 11.71 -2.77
N ASN A 192 -0.37 11.66 -2.49
CA ASN A 192 -1.07 10.45 -2.07
C ASN A 192 -1.53 9.65 -3.30
N THR A 193 -0.83 8.59 -3.61
CA THR A 193 -1.06 7.73 -4.79
C THR A 193 -2.10 6.62 -4.55
N GLY A 194 -2.98 6.80 -3.57
CA GLY A 194 -4.10 5.87 -3.34
C GLY A 194 -3.66 4.44 -2.98
N THR A 195 -4.21 3.45 -3.67
CA THR A 195 -3.91 2.03 -3.44
C THR A 195 -2.45 1.67 -3.66
N ALA A 196 -1.73 2.44 -4.49
CA ALA A 196 -0.32 2.22 -4.75
C ALA A 196 0.60 2.79 -3.66
N PHE A 197 0.13 3.69 -2.78
CA PHE A 197 0.97 4.42 -1.83
C PHE A 197 1.77 3.49 -0.91
N ALA A 198 1.10 2.63 -0.16
CA ALA A 198 1.76 1.72 0.77
C ALA A 198 2.65 0.68 0.05
N PRO A 199 2.24 0.06 -1.07
CA PRO A 199 3.12 -0.77 -1.90
C PRO A 199 4.37 -0.05 -2.43
N MET A 200 4.26 1.20 -2.89
CA MET A 200 5.42 1.99 -3.35
C MET A 200 6.40 2.27 -2.22
N LEU A 201 5.90 2.66 -1.04
CA LEU A 201 6.75 2.84 0.14
C LEU A 201 7.42 1.52 0.57
N LEU A 202 6.69 0.39 0.54
CA LEU A 202 7.27 -0.91 0.84
C LEU A 202 8.43 -1.23 -0.10
N ILE A 203 8.25 -1.02 -1.41
CA ILE A 203 9.32 -1.23 -2.40
C ILE A 203 10.53 -0.36 -2.08
N SER A 204 10.34 0.94 -1.79
CA SER A 204 11.43 1.86 -1.46
C SER A 204 12.22 1.45 -0.21
N VAL A 205 11.56 0.81 0.75
CA VAL A 205 12.22 0.25 1.95
C VAL A 205 12.96 -1.04 1.63
N LEU A 206 12.32 -1.96 0.87
CA LEU A 206 12.95 -3.21 0.47
C LEU A 206 14.22 -3.00 -0.37
N GLU A 207 14.29 -1.95 -1.19
CA GLU A 207 15.48 -1.58 -1.97
C GLU A 207 16.71 -1.24 -1.10
N LYS A 208 16.49 -0.90 0.16
CA LYS A 208 17.53 -0.52 1.13
C LYS A 208 17.67 -1.52 2.29
N ALA A 209 16.77 -2.50 2.36
CA ALA A 209 16.72 -3.45 3.46
C ALA A 209 17.91 -4.40 3.46
N LYS A 210 18.29 -4.86 4.64
CA LYS A 210 19.26 -5.91 4.86
C LYS A 210 18.56 -7.21 5.25
N ALA A 211 19.22 -8.32 5.06
CA ALA A 211 18.75 -9.62 5.52
C ALA A 211 18.39 -9.58 7.01
N GLY A 212 17.23 -10.09 7.35
CA GLY A 212 16.72 -10.10 8.73
C GLY A 212 15.96 -8.83 9.16
N ASP A 213 16.01 -7.72 8.41
CA ASP A 213 15.25 -6.51 8.71
C ASP A 213 13.75 -6.82 8.78
N ARG A 214 13.12 -6.37 9.86
CA ARG A 214 11.68 -6.49 10.05
C ARG A 214 11.01 -5.13 9.82
N MET A 215 9.98 -5.11 9.02
CA MET A 215 9.21 -3.93 8.66
C MET A 215 7.75 -4.10 9.09
N LEU A 216 7.12 -3.04 9.57
CA LEU A 216 5.68 -3.00 9.79
C LEU A 216 5.03 -2.23 8.63
N LEU A 217 4.28 -2.94 7.78
CA LEU A 217 3.48 -2.34 6.72
C LEU A 217 2.07 -2.08 7.26
N VAL A 218 1.64 -0.83 7.21
CA VAL A 218 0.32 -0.41 7.68
C VAL A 218 -0.41 0.34 6.57
N ASN A 219 -1.60 -0.13 6.21
CA ASN A 219 -2.43 0.50 5.18
C ASN A 219 -3.84 0.77 5.71
N TYR A 220 -4.49 1.78 5.15
CA TYR A 220 -5.81 2.27 5.55
C TYR A 220 -6.78 2.30 4.37
N GLY A 221 -8.07 2.05 4.63
CA GLY A 221 -9.18 2.16 3.71
C GLY A 221 -10.35 1.28 4.16
N ASN A 222 -11.46 1.87 4.64
CA ASN A 222 -12.58 1.15 5.25
C ASN A 222 -12.14 0.15 6.33
N GLY A 223 -11.27 0.64 7.22
CA GLY A 223 -10.51 -0.13 8.19
C GLY A 223 -9.01 -0.01 7.95
N ALA A 224 -8.21 -0.91 8.52
CA ALA A 224 -6.76 -0.90 8.37
C ALA A 224 -6.18 -2.32 8.37
N ASP A 225 -5.08 -2.49 7.65
CA ASP A 225 -4.26 -3.71 7.65
C ASP A 225 -2.89 -3.39 8.25
N ALA A 226 -2.38 -4.26 9.12
CA ALA A 226 -1.01 -4.24 9.60
C ALA A 226 -0.35 -5.59 9.28
N LEU A 227 0.80 -5.56 8.60
CA LEU A 227 1.52 -6.75 8.17
C LEU A 227 2.96 -6.70 8.66
N ILE A 228 3.46 -7.80 9.22
CA ILE A 228 4.87 -7.96 9.57
C ILE A 228 5.59 -8.52 8.35
N VAL A 229 6.52 -7.74 7.80
CA VAL A 229 7.34 -8.10 6.65
C VAL A 229 8.78 -8.31 7.13
N ARG A 230 9.42 -9.40 6.70
CA ARG A 230 10.83 -9.68 7.01
C ARG A 230 11.63 -9.86 5.73
N ALA A 231 12.72 -9.12 5.59
CA ALA A 231 13.67 -9.31 4.51
C ALA A 231 14.43 -10.64 4.70
N THR A 232 14.61 -11.38 3.61
CA THR A 232 15.37 -12.64 3.60
C THR A 232 16.83 -12.41 3.19
N ASP A 233 17.65 -13.44 3.25
CA ASP A 233 19.05 -13.38 2.75
C ASP A 233 19.12 -13.08 1.25
N ALA A 234 18.08 -13.39 0.49
CA ALA A 234 18.02 -13.11 -0.95
C ALA A 234 17.99 -11.60 -1.27
N ILE A 235 17.58 -10.75 -0.31
CA ILE A 235 17.51 -9.28 -0.50
C ILE A 235 18.87 -8.68 -0.90
N GLY A 236 19.97 -9.20 -0.36
CA GLY A 236 21.32 -8.71 -0.64
C GLY A 236 21.77 -8.90 -2.09
N SER A 237 21.14 -9.83 -2.82
CA SER A 237 21.42 -10.08 -4.25
C SER A 237 20.55 -9.25 -5.19
N PHE A 238 19.51 -8.60 -4.67
CA PHE A 238 18.59 -7.80 -5.47
C PHE A 238 19.18 -6.42 -5.77
N LYS A 239 19.23 -6.08 -7.05
CA LYS A 239 19.63 -4.74 -7.50
C LYS A 239 18.56 -4.22 -8.45
N PRO A 240 17.74 -3.24 -8.01
CA PRO A 240 16.73 -2.64 -8.87
C PRO A 240 17.41 -1.92 -10.04
N LYS A 241 16.84 -1.98 -11.24
CA LYS A 241 17.38 -1.30 -12.42
C LYS A 241 17.35 0.23 -12.26
N LEU A 242 16.23 0.77 -11.79
CA LEU A 242 16.02 2.19 -11.49
C LEU A 242 15.64 2.41 -10.02
N GLY A 243 14.81 1.53 -9.47
CA GLY A 243 14.22 1.68 -8.16
C GLY A 243 13.20 2.82 -8.10
N VAL A 244 12.58 2.99 -6.95
CA VAL A 244 11.59 4.05 -6.72
C VAL A 244 12.24 5.43 -6.91
N ALA A 245 13.40 5.66 -6.34
CA ALA A 245 14.12 6.93 -6.45
C ALA A 245 14.49 7.28 -7.91
N GLY A 246 14.96 6.31 -8.69
CA GLY A 246 15.29 6.51 -10.10
C GLY A 246 14.06 6.82 -10.97
N HIS A 247 12.95 6.17 -10.72
CA HIS A 247 11.68 6.49 -11.38
C HIS A 247 11.21 7.90 -11.07
N ILE A 248 11.30 8.34 -9.80
CA ILE A 248 10.96 9.71 -9.41
C ILE A 248 11.87 10.73 -10.09
N GLN A 249 13.20 10.48 -10.11
CA GLN A 249 14.16 11.37 -10.77
C GLN A 249 13.95 11.46 -12.28
N SER A 250 13.51 10.38 -12.92
CA SER A 250 13.21 10.36 -14.36
C SER A 250 11.86 11.02 -14.71
N LYS A 251 11.03 11.31 -13.71
CA LYS A 251 9.74 11.98 -13.89
C LYS A 251 9.99 13.41 -14.38
N LYS A 252 9.53 13.73 -15.60
CA LYS A 252 9.49 15.11 -16.07
C LYS A 252 8.36 15.82 -15.34
N LEU A 253 8.70 16.84 -14.56
CA LEU A 253 7.70 17.78 -14.05
C LEU A 253 7.16 18.56 -15.26
N MET A 254 5.87 18.47 -15.48
CA MET A 254 5.15 19.27 -16.48
C MET A 254 4.76 20.61 -15.86
#